data_15d5faeec05a04f73c4429b03e2c632a
#
_entry.id   15d5faeec05a04f73c4429b03e2c632a
#
_cell.length_a   1.000
_cell.length_b   1.000
_cell.length_c   1.000
_cell.angle_alpha   90.00
_cell.angle_beta   90.00
_cell.angle_gamma   90.00
#
_symmetry.space_group_name_H-M   'P 1'
#
loop_
_entity.id
_entity.type
_entity.pdbx_description
1 polymer ?
#
loop_
_entity_poly.entity_id
_entity_poly.type
_entity_poly.pdbx_seq_one_letter_code
_entity_poly.pdbx_strand_id
1 'polypeptide(L)'
;MANRYFSMTEYWLNRTKRWQPLMSFRGDGKEAWEAWREEALAKLLELLGEFPEPVDLAAEVEYSVFDGELIRERVVFDSEEFASVPCIVLRPKDMPADRSNAAIICCNGHPVNLGKDPVAGVRSEPEHNEAIERMNYNYGEQLAKAGFLTIMPELRGFGERNDTYGRIDACNINYVKGSILGIYPQTLNIWDIKRCVDYLET
;
A
#
# COMPACT_ATOMS: atom_id res chain seq x y z
N MET A 1 44.42 -2.28 23.01
CA MET A 1 43.61 -1.10 22.60
C MET A 1 42.16 -1.52 22.57
N ALA A 2 41.25 -0.67 23.02
CA ALA A 2 39.83 -0.97 22.94
C ALA A 2 39.36 -0.89 21.45
N ASN A 3 38.59 -1.89 21.02
CA ASN A 3 37.96 -1.83 19.69
C ASN A 3 37.01 -0.65 19.64
N ARG A 4 37.13 0.17 18.60
CA ARG A 4 36.27 1.33 18.38
C ARG A 4 35.48 1.10 17.10
N TYR A 5 34.17 1.36 17.16
CA TYR A 5 33.24 1.12 16.08
C TYR A 5 32.72 2.46 15.57
N PHE A 6 33.03 2.82 14.33
CA PHE A 6 32.60 4.06 13.68
C PHE A 6 31.55 3.82 12.58
N SER A 7 31.38 2.56 12.15
CA SER A 7 30.47 2.18 11.09
C SER A 7 29.07 1.91 11.63
N MET A 8 28.07 2.65 11.16
CA MET A 8 26.68 2.38 11.47
C MET A 8 26.19 1.05 10.87
N THR A 9 26.77 0.61 9.75
CA THR A 9 26.49 -0.72 9.18
C THR A 9 26.92 -1.82 10.16
N GLU A 10 28.16 -1.74 10.68
CA GLU A 10 28.64 -2.69 11.68
C GLU A 10 27.83 -2.63 12.98
N TYR A 11 27.42 -1.44 13.39
CA TYR A 11 26.55 -1.28 14.55
C TYR A 11 25.26 -2.08 14.37
N TRP A 12 24.55 -1.89 13.27
CA TRP A 12 23.29 -2.59 13.00
C TRP A 12 23.50 -4.10 12.88
N LEU A 13 24.52 -4.55 12.14
CA LEU A 13 24.85 -5.97 12.03
C LEU A 13 25.13 -6.63 13.38
N ASN A 14 25.83 -5.93 14.27
CA ASN A 14 26.12 -6.47 15.61
C ASN A 14 24.90 -6.43 16.54
N ARG A 15 24.02 -5.41 16.38
CA ARG A 15 22.75 -5.35 17.12
C ARG A 15 21.82 -6.48 16.69
N THR A 16 21.66 -6.72 15.40
CA THR A 16 20.78 -7.78 14.87
C THR A 16 21.24 -9.18 15.26
N LYS A 17 22.55 -9.44 15.36
CA LYS A 17 23.09 -10.74 15.86
C LYS A 17 22.64 -11.06 17.29
N ARG A 18 22.38 -10.04 18.10
CA ARG A 18 21.98 -10.17 19.52
C ARG A 18 20.48 -10.00 19.73
N TRP A 19 19.79 -9.57 18.68
CA TRP A 19 18.36 -9.32 18.76
C TRP A 19 17.58 -10.63 18.65
N GLN A 20 16.55 -10.76 19.48
CA GLN A 20 15.61 -11.86 19.40
C GLN A 20 14.20 -11.29 19.33
N PRO A 21 13.33 -11.82 18.46
CA PRO A 21 11.94 -11.42 18.40
C PRO A 21 11.24 -11.70 19.74
N LEU A 22 10.64 -10.66 20.33
CA LEU A 22 9.97 -10.79 21.62
C LEU A 22 8.65 -11.56 21.52
N MET A 23 8.00 -11.51 20.35
CA MET A 23 6.67 -12.06 20.12
C MET A 23 6.66 -13.14 19.03
N SER A 24 7.69 -13.97 18.97
CA SER A 24 7.67 -15.14 18.08
C SER A 24 6.62 -16.15 18.53
N PHE A 25 5.78 -16.62 17.60
CA PHE A 25 4.89 -17.73 17.88
C PHE A 25 5.71 -18.99 18.19
N ARG A 26 5.45 -19.61 19.33
CA ARG A 26 6.14 -20.83 19.81
C ARG A 26 5.17 -21.92 20.27
N GLY A 27 3.88 -21.69 20.08
CA GLY A 27 2.83 -22.63 20.45
C GLY A 27 2.56 -23.65 19.33
N ASP A 28 1.67 -24.58 19.62
CA ASP A 28 1.15 -25.56 18.68
C ASP A 28 -0.39 -25.55 18.73
N GLY A 29 -1.00 -25.69 17.54
CA GLY A 29 -2.46 -25.73 17.41
C GLY A 29 -3.14 -24.35 17.36
N LYS A 30 -4.46 -24.42 17.11
CA LYS A 30 -5.30 -23.24 16.86
C LYS A 30 -5.45 -22.34 18.08
N GLU A 31 -5.69 -22.92 19.26
CA GLU A 31 -5.91 -22.18 20.51
C GLU A 31 -4.66 -21.35 20.90
N ALA A 32 -3.47 -21.98 20.80
CA ALA A 32 -2.21 -21.29 21.06
C ALA A 32 -1.96 -20.16 20.04
N TRP A 33 -2.33 -20.38 18.78
CA TRP A 33 -2.26 -19.37 17.73
C TRP A 33 -3.21 -18.19 18.01
N GLU A 34 -4.44 -18.44 18.39
CA GLU A 34 -5.43 -17.40 18.67
C GLU A 34 -5.00 -16.54 19.86
N ALA A 35 -4.53 -17.14 20.94
CA ALA A 35 -4.01 -16.40 22.09
C ALA A 35 -2.78 -15.55 21.73
N TRP A 36 -1.80 -16.12 21.03
CA TRP A 36 -0.63 -15.38 20.59
C TRP A 36 -1.00 -14.24 19.64
N ARG A 37 -1.93 -14.49 18.69
CA ARG A 37 -2.38 -13.49 17.72
C ARG A 37 -3.01 -12.28 18.39
N GLU A 38 -3.81 -12.49 19.44
CA GLU A 38 -4.42 -11.41 20.21
C GLU A 38 -3.37 -10.49 20.83
N GLU A 39 -2.38 -11.06 21.51
CA GLU A 39 -1.27 -10.30 22.10
C GLU A 39 -0.41 -9.60 21.06
N ALA A 40 -0.07 -10.31 19.97
CA ALA A 40 0.75 -9.78 18.90
C ALA A 40 0.04 -8.64 18.14
N LEU A 41 -1.26 -8.75 17.92
CA LEU A 41 -2.07 -7.71 17.29
C LEU A 41 -2.15 -6.46 18.18
N ALA A 42 -2.39 -6.62 19.46
CA ALA A 42 -2.42 -5.51 20.41
C ALA A 42 -1.08 -4.75 20.41
N LYS A 43 0.06 -5.48 20.41
CA LYS A 43 1.39 -4.87 20.31
C LYS A 43 1.65 -4.23 18.96
N LEU A 44 1.18 -4.82 17.88
CA LEU A 44 1.31 -4.23 16.53
C LEU A 44 0.54 -2.90 16.45
N LEU A 45 -0.69 -2.85 16.94
CA LEU A 45 -1.49 -1.62 16.96
C LEU A 45 -0.85 -0.53 17.83
N GLU A 46 -0.30 -0.89 18.99
CA GLU A 46 0.49 0.04 19.81
C GLU A 46 1.68 0.63 19.03
N LEU A 47 2.41 -0.20 18.26
CA LEU A 47 3.58 0.22 17.49
C LEU A 47 3.22 1.03 16.24
N LEU A 48 2.05 0.77 15.65
CA LEU A 48 1.55 1.57 14.52
C LEU A 48 1.10 2.97 14.97
N GLY A 49 0.78 3.14 16.25
CA GLY A 49 0.34 4.40 16.78
C GLY A 49 -1.11 4.73 16.42
N GLU A 50 -1.42 6.02 16.41
CA GLU A 50 -2.78 6.51 16.18
C GLU A 50 -3.11 6.52 14.70
N PHE A 51 -4.30 6.00 14.37
CA PHE A 51 -4.85 6.07 13.01
C PHE A 51 -5.60 7.38 12.81
N PRO A 52 -5.64 7.92 11.58
CA PRO A 52 -6.47 9.09 11.29
C PRO A 52 -7.95 8.85 11.55
N GLU A 53 -8.69 9.94 11.77
CA GLU A 53 -10.14 9.88 11.85
C GLU A 53 -10.78 9.77 10.45
N PRO A 54 -11.84 8.97 10.29
CA PRO A 54 -12.52 8.85 9.01
C PRO A 54 -13.30 10.13 8.68
N VAL A 55 -13.25 10.52 7.41
CA VAL A 55 -14.10 11.56 6.83
C VAL A 55 -15.06 10.95 5.81
N ASP A 56 -16.01 11.72 5.32
CA ASP A 56 -16.80 11.31 4.14
C ASP A 56 -15.84 11.01 2.99
N LEU A 57 -16.06 9.92 2.28
CA LEU A 57 -15.22 9.55 1.14
C LEU A 57 -15.26 10.60 0.03
N ALA A 58 -16.37 11.29 -0.15
CA ALA A 58 -16.56 12.25 -1.24
C ALA A 58 -16.02 11.74 -2.59
N ALA A 59 -16.24 10.45 -2.85
CA ALA A 59 -15.61 9.75 -3.97
C ALA A 59 -16.05 10.32 -5.32
N GLU A 60 -15.09 10.60 -6.19
CA GLU A 60 -15.30 11.10 -7.55
C GLU A 60 -14.69 10.14 -8.57
N VAL A 61 -15.46 9.80 -9.61
CA VAL A 61 -14.95 9.10 -10.79
C VAL A 61 -14.56 10.14 -11.83
N GLU A 62 -13.27 10.44 -11.93
CA GLU A 62 -12.76 11.46 -12.86
C GLU A 62 -12.92 11.04 -14.34
N TYR A 63 -12.76 9.74 -14.61
CA TYR A 63 -13.06 9.16 -15.92
C TYR A 63 -13.41 7.68 -15.80
N SER A 64 -14.15 7.19 -16.80
CA SER A 64 -14.46 5.78 -17.01
C SER A 64 -14.31 5.46 -18.50
N VAL A 65 -13.45 4.52 -18.85
CA VAL A 65 -13.12 4.16 -20.24
C VAL A 65 -13.14 2.65 -20.40
N PHE A 66 -13.76 2.19 -21.49
CA PHE A 66 -13.67 0.81 -21.93
C PHE A 66 -12.52 0.67 -22.94
N ASP A 67 -11.51 -0.13 -22.62
CA ASP A 67 -10.30 -0.33 -23.43
C ASP A 67 -10.41 -1.50 -24.43
N GLY A 68 -11.59 -2.08 -24.57
CA GLY A 68 -11.86 -3.26 -25.42
C GLY A 68 -11.94 -4.57 -24.63
N GLU A 69 -11.48 -4.60 -23.40
CA GLU A 69 -11.46 -5.79 -22.53
C GLU A 69 -11.96 -5.45 -21.12
N LEU A 70 -11.45 -4.39 -20.53
CA LEU A 70 -11.78 -3.94 -19.18
C LEU A 70 -12.42 -2.56 -19.19
N ILE A 71 -13.22 -2.27 -18.19
CA ILE A 71 -13.58 -0.90 -17.81
C ILE A 71 -12.51 -0.42 -16.84
N ARG A 72 -11.88 0.70 -17.18
CA ARG A 72 -10.85 1.38 -16.41
C ARG A 72 -11.42 2.68 -15.89
N GLU A 73 -11.39 2.87 -14.60
CA GLU A 73 -11.89 4.08 -13.94
C GLU A 73 -10.76 4.71 -13.11
N ARG A 74 -10.63 6.02 -13.19
CA ARG A 74 -9.83 6.77 -12.23
C ARG A 74 -10.77 7.32 -11.18
N VAL A 75 -10.52 6.94 -9.95
CA VAL A 75 -11.32 7.32 -8.79
C VAL A 75 -10.44 8.06 -7.79
N VAL A 76 -10.96 9.13 -7.22
CA VAL A 76 -10.32 9.83 -6.11
C VAL A 76 -11.32 9.90 -4.97
N PHE A 77 -10.87 9.60 -3.75
CA PHE A 77 -11.69 9.74 -2.55
C PHE A 77 -10.87 10.27 -1.38
N ASP A 78 -11.52 10.88 -0.40
CA ASP A 78 -10.87 11.39 0.80
C ASP A 78 -10.71 10.28 1.85
N SER A 79 -9.48 10.08 2.32
CA SER A 79 -9.18 9.12 3.38
C SER A 79 -9.21 9.74 4.77
N GLU A 80 -8.82 10.99 4.88
CA GLU A 80 -8.82 11.82 6.08
C GLU A 80 -8.86 13.30 5.69
N GLU A 81 -8.90 14.22 6.68
CA GLU A 81 -9.06 15.67 6.48
C GLU A 81 -8.04 16.28 5.50
N PHE A 82 -6.81 15.78 5.47
CA PHE A 82 -5.72 16.35 4.65
C PHE A 82 -5.18 15.38 3.61
N ALA A 83 -5.89 14.29 3.29
CA ALA A 83 -5.40 13.32 2.33
C ALA A 83 -6.50 12.70 1.48
N SER A 84 -6.33 12.83 0.17
CA SER A 84 -7.12 12.12 -0.85
C SER A 84 -6.29 11.00 -1.47
N VAL A 85 -6.97 9.92 -1.87
CA VAL A 85 -6.36 8.72 -2.46
C VAL A 85 -6.78 8.60 -3.91
N PRO A 86 -5.88 8.87 -4.86
CA PRO A 86 -6.14 8.58 -6.26
C PRO A 86 -5.96 7.08 -6.51
N CYS A 87 -6.92 6.47 -7.18
CA CYS A 87 -6.96 5.05 -7.47
C CYS A 87 -7.21 4.80 -8.96
N ILE A 88 -6.76 3.65 -9.46
CA ILE A 88 -7.30 3.06 -10.67
C ILE A 88 -8.14 1.86 -10.28
N VAL A 89 -9.36 1.78 -10.81
CA VAL A 89 -10.26 0.65 -10.65
C VAL A 89 -10.40 -0.05 -11.99
N LEU A 90 -10.24 -1.37 -12.00
CA LEU A 90 -10.42 -2.19 -13.20
C LEU A 90 -11.48 -3.26 -12.94
N ARG A 91 -12.35 -3.46 -13.90
CA ARG A 91 -13.35 -4.53 -13.87
C ARG A 91 -13.66 -5.05 -15.27
N PRO A 92 -14.03 -6.34 -15.41
CA PRO A 92 -14.63 -6.85 -16.63
C PRO A 92 -15.90 -6.07 -16.99
N LYS A 93 -16.15 -5.89 -18.30
CA LYS A 93 -17.33 -5.17 -18.79
C LYS A 93 -18.64 -5.78 -18.29
N ASP A 94 -18.72 -7.11 -18.28
CA ASP A 94 -19.94 -7.86 -17.96
C ASP A 94 -19.98 -8.29 -16.48
N MET A 95 -19.22 -7.63 -15.61
CA MET A 95 -19.24 -7.91 -14.17
C MET A 95 -20.63 -7.58 -13.60
N PRO A 96 -21.29 -8.51 -12.87
CA PRO A 96 -22.55 -8.24 -12.21
C PRO A 96 -22.45 -7.08 -11.22
N ALA A 97 -23.50 -6.25 -11.18
CA ALA A 97 -23.57 -5.11 -10.25
C ALA A 97 -24.16 -5.48 -8.87
N ASP A 98 -24.34 -6.77 -8.60
CA ASP A 98 -25.00 -7.29 -7.40
C ASP A 98 -24.08 -7.44 -6.19
N ARG A 99 -22.83 -6.94 -6.29
CA ARG A 99 -21.79 -7.03 -5.26
C ARG A 99 -21.39 -8.47 -4.86
N SER A 100 -21.71 -9.46 -5.69
CA SER A 100 -21.32 -10.86 -5.47
C SER A 100 -19.85 -11.13 -5.82
N ASN A 101 -19.17 -10.16 -6.44
CA ASN A 101 -17.82 -10.33 -6.94
C ASN A 101 -16.77 -10.03 -5.84
N ALA A 102 -15.74 -10.86 -5.79
CA ALA A 102 -14.59 -10.57 -4.96
C ALA A 102 -13.80 -9.38 -5.52
N ALA A 103 -13.42 -8.45 -4.64
CA ALA A 103 -12.54 -7.35 -4.96
C ALA A 103 -11.13 -7.59 -4.42
N ILE A 104 -10.11 -7.12 -5.14
CA ILE A 104 -8.71 -7.23 -4.75
C ILE A 104 -8.07 -5.85 -4.75
N ILE A 105 -7.47 -5.47 -3.62
CA ILE A 105 -6.68 -4.25 -3.51
C ILE A 105 -5.23 -4.59 -3.89
N CYS A 106 -4.72 -3.95 -4.94
CA CYS A 106 -3.41 -4.21 -5.51
C CYS A 106 -2.47 -3.04 -5.19
N CYS A 107 -1.69 -3.17 -4.12
CA CYS A 107 -0.74 -2.14 -3.70
C CYS A 107 0.54 -2.19 -4.54
N ASN A 108 1.06 -1.04 -4.96
CA ASN A 108 2.36 -0.97 -5.61
C ASN A 108 3.52 -1.34 -4.67
N GLY A 109 4.64 -1.77 -5.24
CA GLY A 109 5.89 -1.98 -4.50
C GLY A 109 6.66 -0.68 -4.28
N HIS A 110 7.91 -0.80 -3.79
CA HIS A 110 8.73 0.34 -3.37
C HIS A 110 9.42 1.17 -4.48
N PRO A 111 9.46 0.81 -5.78
CA PRO A 111 9.98 1.76 -6.77
C PRO A 111 9.12 3.03 -6.79
N VAL A 112 9.63 4.10 -6.17
CA VAL A 112 8.87 5.32 -5.82
C VAL A 112 8.29 6.08 -7.02
N ASN A 113 8.91 5.96 -8.18
CA ASN A 113 8.44 6.65 -9.39
C ASN A 113 7.39 5.86 -10.18
N LEU A 114 7.15 4.58 -9.85
CA LEU A 114 6.23 3.74 -10.61
C LEU A 114 4.78 3.90 -10.13
N GLY A 115 4.57 3.97 -8.83
CA GLY A 115 3.23 4.08 -8.27
C GLY A 115 2.27 2.96 -8.70
N LYS A 116 0.99 3.30 -8.76
CA LYS A 116 -0.11 2.39 -9.12
C LYS A 116 -0.22 2.10 -10.62
N ASP A 117 0.30 2.98 -11.47
CA ASP A 117 0.04 2.96 -12.91
C ASP A 117 0.48 1.66 -13.60
N PRO A 118 1.73 1.19 -13.45
CA PRO A 118 2.12 -0.09 -14.06
C PRO A 118 1.40 -1.29 -13.42
N VAL A 119 0.98 -1.21 -12.16
CA VAL A 119 0.15 -2.26 -11.53
C VAL A 119 -1.18 -2.40 -12.24
N ALA A 120 -1.76 -1.27 -12.65
CA ALA A 120 -2.98 -1.22 -13.45
C ALA A 120 -2.77 -1.49 -14.95
N GLY A 121 -1.56 -1.79 -15.39
CA GLY A 121 -1.24 -2.01 -16.80
C GLY A 121 -1.13 -0.73 -17.64
N VAL A 122 -1.01 0.45 -17.00
CA VAL A 122 -0.79 1.72 -17.69
C VAL A 122 0.65 1.78 -18.20
N ARG A 123 0.81 2.10 -19.50
CA ARG A 123 2.09 2.06 -20.22
C ARG A 123 2.48 3.44 -20.78
N SER A 124 2.20 4.50 -20.02
CA SER A 124 2.44 5.87 -20.45
C SER A 124 3.91 6.27 -20.47
N GLU A 125 4.73 5.62 -19.64
CA GLU A 125 6.15 5.93 -19.48
C GLU A 125 7.03 4.72 -19.79
N PRO A 126 8.29 4.93 -20.27
CA PRO A 126 9.22 3.82 -20.54
C PRO A 126 9.46 2.92 -19.33
N GLU A 127 9.56 3.50 -18.15
CA GLU A 127 9.77 2.80 -16.88
C GLU A 127 8.59 1.88 -16.53
N HIS A 128 7.36 2.28 -16.87
CA HIS A 128 6.17 1.44 -16.70
C HIS A 128 6.25 0.20 -17.60
N ASN A 129 6.64 0.38 -18.86
CA ASN A 129 6.82 -0.74 -19.79
C ASN A 129 7.90 -1.70 -19.30
N GLU A 130 9.04 -1.18 -18.84
CA GLU A 130 10.11 -2.01 -18.29
C GLU A 130 9.64 -2.80 -17.07
N ALA A 131 8.93 -2.16 -16.14
CA ALA A 131 8.39 -2.82 -14.96
C ALA A 131 7.40 -3.94 -15.32
N ILE A 132 6.51 -3.68 -16.28
CA ILE A 132 5.52 -4.66 -16.73
C ILE A 132 6.20 -5.85 -17.42
N GLU A 133 7.13 -5.60 -18.34
CA GLU A 133 7.74 -6.64 -19.17
C GLU A 133 8.77 -7.48 -18.41
N ARG A 134 9.57 -6.86 -17.54
CA ARG A 134 10.66 -7.55 -16.85
C ARG A 134 10.27 -8.10 -15.48
N MET A 135 9.33 -7.43 -14.78
CA MET A 135 8.95 -7.79 -13.42
C MET A 135 7.51 -8.33 -13.31
N ASN A 136 6.79 -8.43 -14.44
CA ASN A 136 5.37 -8.83 -14.46
C ASN A 136 4.51 -7.95 -13.54
N TYR A 137 4.73 -6.64 -13.60
CA TYR A 137 4.25 -5.71 -12.59
C TYR A 137 2.79 -5.30 -12.75
N ASN A 138 2.12 -5.68 -13.85
CA ASN A 138 0.71 -5.38 -14.13
C ASN A 138 -0.25 -6.40 -13.51
N TYR A 139 0.03 -6.85 -12.31
CA TYR A 139 -0.77 -7.88 -11.64
C TYR A 139 -2.21 -7.44 -11.34
N GLY A 140 -2.47 -6.14 -11.13
CA GLY A 140 -3.83 -5.62 -11.01
C GLY A 140 -4.65 -5.77 -12.29
N GLU A 141 -4.05 -5.49 -13.44
CA GLU A 141 -4.67 -5.74 -14.76
C GLU A 141 -4.90 -7.24 -15.00
N GLN A 142 -3.91 -8.08 -14.68
CA GLN A 142 -4.03 -9.54 -14.86
C GLN A 142 -5.15 -10.13 -14.00
N LEU A 143 -5.29 -9.67 -12.76
CA LEU A 143 -6.37 -10.11 -11.87
C LEU A 143 -7.74 -9.62 -12.36
N ALA A 144 -7.83 -8.39 -12.91
CA ALA A 144 -9.06 -7.92 -13.53
C ALA A 144 -9.45 -8.77 -14.75
N LYS A 145 -8.48 -9.11 -15.61
CA LYS A 145 -8.68 -10.04 -16.74
C LYS A 145 -9.08 -11.45 -16.30
N ALA A 146 -8.68 -11.87 -15.11
CA ALA A 146 -9.12 -13.13 -14.50
C ALA A 146 -10.53 -13.06 -13.88
N GLY A 147 -11.21 -11.90 -13.95
CA GLY A 147 -12.60 -11.76 -13.54
C GLY A 147 -12.82 -11.05 -12.20
N PHE A 148 -11.77 -10.54 -11.54
CA PHE A 148 -11.91 -9.82 -10.28
C PHE A 148 -12.14 -8.33 -10.49
N LEU A 149 -12.84 -7.69 -9.55
CA LEU A 149 -12.77 -6.24 -9.39
C LEU A 149 -11.43 -5.90 -8.74
N THR A 150 -10.62 -5.04 -9.35
CA THR A 150 -9.34 -4.65 -8.78
C THR A 150 -9.28 -3.14 -8.55
N ILE A 151 -8.69 -2.73 -7.41
CA ILE A 151 -8.42 -1.33 -7.09
C ILE A 151 -6.93 -1.17 -6.76
N MET A 152 -6.30 -0.20 -7.40
CA MET A 152 -4.91 0.17 -7.24
C MET A 152 -4.83 1.56 -6.63
N PRO A 153 -4.74 1.69 -5.30
CA PRO A 153 -4.51 2.99 -4.66
C PRO A 153 -3.08 3.48 -4.88
N GLU A 154 -2.90 4.77 -5.04
CA GLU A 154 -1.58 5.39 -4.94
C GLU A 154 -1.16 5.48 -3.47
N LEU A 155 -0.12 4.77 -3.08
CA LEU A 155 0.40 4.87 -1.73
C LEU A 155 1.10 6.20 -1.48
N ARG A 156 1.09 6.69 -0.24
CA ARG A 156 1.72 7.98 0.13
C ARG A 156 3.22 7.94 -0.12
N GLY A 157 3.71 8.94 -0.83
CA GLY A 157 5.11 9.07 -1.22
C GLY A 157 5.48 8.33 -2.50
N PHE A 158 4.50 7.81 -3.25
CA PHE A 158 4.69 7.10 -4.51
C PHE A 158 3.95 7.78 -5.65
N GLY A 159 4.38 7.54 -6.89
CA GLY A 159 3.75 8.01 -8.10
C GLY A 159 3.35 9.49 -8.04
N GLU A 160 2.08 9.78 -8.26
CA GLU A 160 1.55 11.14 -8.21
C GLU A 160 1.46 11.75 -6.80
N ARG A 161 1.61 10.95 -5.74
CA ARG A 161 1.73 11.41 -4.35
C ARG A 161 3.20 11.57 -3.90
N ASN A 162 4.15 11.49 -4.84
CA ASN A 162 5.56 11.79 -4.62
C ASN A 162 5.83 13.26 -4.92
N ASP A 163 5.78 14.10 -3.92
CA ASP A 163 5.96 15.55 -4.00
C ASP A 163 7.44 16.01 -4.03
N THR A 164 8.38 15.08 -4.07
CA THR A 164 9.81 15.40 -4.10
C THR A 164 10.38 15.59 -5.51
N TYR A 165 9.55 15.50 -6.53
CA TYR A 165 9.94 15.64 -7.94
C TYR A 165 11.07 14.69 -8.36
N GLY A 166 11.12 13.48 -7.80
CA GLY A 166 12.11 12.47 -8.14
C GLY A 166 13.54 12.76 -7.64
N ARG A 167 13.75 13.83 -6.86
CA ARG A 167 15.09 14.21 -6.37
C ARG A 167 15.52 13.47 -5.12
N ILE A 168 14.57 13.07 -4.31
CA ILE A 168 14.79 12.38 -3.04
C ILE A 168 13.64 11.37 -2.87
N ASP A 169 13.95 10.26 -2.23
CA ASP A 169 12.95 9.26 -1.86
C ASP A 169 11.92 9.88 -0.89
N ALA A 170 10.73 10.16 -1.38
CA ALA A 170 9.65 10.75 -0.61
C ALA A 170 9.24 9.86 0.59
N CYS A 171 9.35 8.55 0.45
CA CYS A 171 9.08 7.60 1.52
C CYS A 171 10.01 7.86 2.73
N ASN A 172 11.32 8.05 2.48
CA ASN A 172 12.28 8.36 3.53
C ASN A 172 12.00 9.72 4.20
N ILE A 173 11.68 10.74 3.41
CA ILE A 173 11.32 12.06 3.94
C ILE A 173 10.07 11.99 4.81
N ASN A 174 9.03 11.33 4.33
CA ASN A 174 7.78 11.18 5.07
C ASN A 174 7.99 10.38 6.36
N TYR A 175 8.86 9.36 6.32
CA TYR A 175 9.23 8.62 7.52
C TYR A 175 9.92 9.51 8.57
N VAL A 176 10.89 10.35 8.16
CA VAL A 176 11.60 11.25 9.07
C VAL A 176 10.65 12.30 9.65
N LYS A 177 9.82 12.94 8.80
CA LYS A 177 8.82 13.93 9.25
C LYS A 177 7.81 13.29 10.21
N GLY A 178 7.28 12.13 9.82
CA GLY A 178 6.31 11.39 10.62
C GLY A 178 6.88 10.95 11.97
N SER A 179 8.12 10.50 12.00
CA SER A 179 8.79 10.08 13.24
C SER A 179 8.89 11.21 14.27
N ILE A 180 9.05 12.46 13.83
CA ILE A 180 9.05 13.64 14.72
C ILE A 180 7.67 13.87 15.34
N LEU A 181 6.62 13.54 14.60
CA LEU A 181 5.22 13.72 15.02
C LEU A 181 4.62 12.47 15.68
N GLY A 182 5.35 11.36 15.73
CA GLY A 182 4.81 10.07 16.19
C GLY A 182 3.83 9.42 15.21
N ILE A 183 3.86 9.84 13.95
CA ILE A 183 2.98 9.34 12.88
C ILE A 183 3.84 8.56 11.87
N TYR A 184 3.46 7.34 11.57
CA TYR A 184 4.24 6.50 10.66
C TYR A 184 3.57 6.35 9.29
N PRO A 185 4.34 6.49 8.17
CA PRO A 185 3.81 6.30 6.82
C PRO A 185 3.13 4.96 6.61
N GLN A 186 3.59 3.90 7.29
CA GLN A 186 2.96 2.59 7.26
C GLN A 186 1.53 2.63 7.78
N THR A 187 1.29 3.32 8.90
CA THR A 187 -0.05 3.50 9.50
C THR A 187 -0.96 4.26 8.55
N LEU A 188 -0.44 5.33 7.94
CA LEU A 188 -1.18 6.14 6.99
C LEU A 188 -1.53 5.35 5.70
N ASN A 189 -0.61 4.51 5.20
CA ASN A 189 -0.89 3.65 4.05
C ASN A 189 -1.90 2.54 4.38
N ILE A 190 -1.81 1.94 5.56
CA ILE A 190 -2.80 0.96 6.05
C ILE A 190 -4.18 1.63 6.14
N TRP A 191 -4.22 2.88 6.61
CA TRP A 191 -5.46 3.65 6.66
C TRP A 191 -6.05 3.87 5.28
N ASP A 192 -5.27 4.35 4.32
CA ASP A 192 -5.72 4.56 2.93
C ASP A 192 -6.24 3.24 2.30
N ILE A 193 -5.57 2.10 2.57
CA ILE A 193 -6.02 0.77 2.13
C ILE A 193 -7.36 0.39 2.78
N LYS A 194 -7.55 0.69 4.07
CA LYS A 194 -8.83 0.48 4.75
C LYS A 194 -9.94 1.31 4.10
N ARG A 195 -9.65 2.57 3.75
CA ARG A 195 -10.61 3.44 3.05
C ARG A 195 -10.95 2.92 1.64
N CYS A 196 -10.02 2.19 0.98
CA CYS A 196 -10.37 1.47 -0.26
C CYS A 196 -11.44 0.39 -0.01
N VAL A 197 -11.40 -0.30 1.13
CA VAL A 197 -12.47 -1.26 1.49
C VAL A 197 -13.79 -0.53 1.64
N ASP A 198 -13.80 0.58 2.39
CA ASP A 198 -15.01 1.38 2.59
C ASP A 198 -15.59 1.86 1.23
N TYR A 199 -14.73 2.29 0.29
CA TYR A 199 -15.16 2.66 -1.07
C TYR A 199 -15.76 1.46 -1.84
N LEU A 200 -15.15 0.29 -1.75
CA LEU A 200 -15.63 -0.91 -2.45
C LEU A 200 -16.96 -1.42 -1.89
N GLU A 201 -17.36 -1.00 -0.70
CA GLU A 201 -18.63 -1.32 -0.06
C GLU A 201 -19.75 -0.32 -0.41
N THR A 202 -19.44 0.81 -1.07
CA THR A 202 -20.47 1.78 -1.53
C THR A 202 -21.06 1.40 -2.87
#